data_412c26e8b84dbb7cc5c5cd4220308299
#
_entry.id   412c26e8b84dbb7cc5c5cd4220308299
#
_cell.length_a   1.000
_cell.length_b   1.000
_cell.length_c   1.000
_cell.angle_alpha   90.00
_cell.angle_beta   90.00
_cell.angle_gamma   90.00
#
_symmetry.space_group_name_H-M   'P 1'
#
loop_
_entity.id
_entity.type
_entity.pdbx_description
1 polymer ?
#
loop_
_entity_poly.entity_id
_entity_poly.type
_entity_poly.pdbx_seq_one_letter_code
_entity_poly.pdbx_strand_id
1 'polypeptide(L)'
;VKVIAFDEAQAVLQGIIDGTVVGTVVQNPFAYGQRSIAVLHALAEGKTDVIPDGKFINVPARVVLADDSRKEFAGVEVVPVATFRAELEKLLAGGQPAVTGDGPEYAFVTNGVADFWTIGKAGAEKAGADLGVKVSVIMPSSLTDQTRKIEDLLTRGTAGIAISPINPANQGEVLAKAAAATNLITHDSDAPDSPRQVYIGMDNYEAGRICGMLVRDALPEGGKVMFFIGRLDQDNSQRRRQGCIDGVLGREPDPARRDDPGAVVTSDDGKYTVLGTMTDQFDRAKAKANAEDALMRHPDIAAMVGLFEYNPPLILEALERAGRLAGPTAK
;
A
#
# COMPACT_ATOMS: atom_id res chain seq x y z
N VAL A 1 10.84 -20.82 7.15
CA VAL A 1 10.29 -20.02 6.05
C VAL A 1 10.58 -18.55 6.35
N LYS A 2 11.09 -17.79 5.37
CA LYS A 2 11.27 -16.34 5.51
C LYS A 2 9.96 -15.62 5.26
N VAL A 3 9.68 -14.56 6.03
CA VAL A 3 8.52 -13.68 5.81
C VAL A 3 9.03 -12.30 5.39
N ILE A 4 8.54 -11.82 4.26
CA ILE A 4 8.77 -10.46 3.77
C ILE A 4 7.42 -9.76 3.73
N ALA A 5 7.38 -8.52 4.18
CA ALA A 5 6.13 -7.81 4.40
C ALA A 5 6.00 -6.56 3.52
N PHE A 6 4.79 -6.07 3.48
CA PHE A 6 4.41 -4.76 2.98
C PHE A 6 3.59 -4.05 4.05
N ASP A 7 3.78 -2.73 4.15
CA ASP A 7 3.15 -1.85 5.14
C ASP A 7 3.61 -2.10 6.61
N GLU A 8 2.99 -1.40 7.58
CA GLU A 8 3.50 -1.22 8.94
C GLU A 8 2.64 -1.87 10.04
N ALA A 9 2.01 -3.02 9.76
CA ALA A 9 1.27 -3.73 10.80
C ALA A 9 2.12 -3.93 12.08
N GLN A 10 1.54 -3.73 13.26
CA GLN A 10 2.26 -3.85 14.54
C GLN A 10 2.93 -5.21 14.70
N ALA A 11 2.28 -6.30 14.27
CA ALA A 11 2.85 -7.64 14.28
C ALA A 11 4.07 -7.78 13.34
N VAL A 12 4.07 -7.05 12.21
CA VAL A 12 5.21 -7.00 11.30
C VAL A 12 6.39 -6.27 11.94
N LEU A 13 6.17 -5.09 12.50
CA LEU A 13 7.22 -4.32 13.16
C LEU A 13 7.80 -5.08 14.36
N GLN A 14 6.96 -5.76 15.13
CA GLN A 14 7.44 -6.64 16.20
C GLN A 14 8.19 -7.84 15.65
N GLY A 15 7.70 -8.46 14.57
CA GLY A 15 8.35 -9.59 13.91
C GLY A 15 9.74 -9.24 13.35
N ILE A 16 9.96 -8.00 12.91
CA ILE A 16 11.30 -7.51 12.50
C ILE A 16 12.23 -7.44 13.70
N ILE A 17 11.75 -6.92 14.85
CA ILE A 17 12.52 -6.87 16.11
C ILE A 17 12.88 -8.29 16.57
N ASP A 18 11.95 -9.22 16.49
CA ASP A 18 12.11 -10.61 16.94
C ASP A 18 12.85 -11.50 15.92
N GLY A 19 13.17 -10.96 14.73
CA GLY A 19 13.85 -11.69 13.64
C GLY A 19 12.97 -12.73 12.92
N THR A 20 11.65 -12.72 13.13
CA THR A 20 10.68 -13.59 12.43
C THR A 20 10.24 -13.01 11.08
N VAL A 21 10.35 -11.71 10.89
CA VAL A 21 10.15 -10.99 9.63
C VAL A 21 11.49 -10.40 9.18
N VAL A 22 11.84 -10.59 7.92
CA VAL A 22 13.10 -10.08 7.35
C VAL A 22 13.09 -8.54 7.28
N GLY A 23 11.98 -7.98 6.81
CA GLY A 23 11.78 -6.55 6.64
C GLY A 23 10.45 -6.27 5.96
N THR A 24 10.12 -5.00 5.88
CA THR A 24 8.90 -4.54 5.19
C THR A 24 9.19 -3.34 4.29
N VAL A 25 8.48 -3.28 3.18
CA VAL A 25 8.39 -2.07 2.34
C VAL A 25 7.19 -1.27 2.82
N VAL A 26 7.41 -0.03 3.24
CA VAL A 26 6.35 0.82 3.79
C VAL A 26 6.03 1.99 2.87
N GLN A 27 4.78 2.33 2.84
CA GLN A 27 4.24 3.54 2.22
C GLN A 27 4.28 4.72 3.21
N ASN A 28 3.72 5.86 2.80
CA ASN A 28 3.53 6.99 3.69
C ASN A 28 2.08 7.49 3.62
N PRO A 29 1.12 6.78 4.23
CA PRO A 29 -0.28 7.17 4.21
C PRO A 29 -0.55 8.53 4.85
N PHE A 30 0.25 8.95 5.84
CA PHE A 30 0.18 10.29 6.39
C PHE A 30 0.42 11.35 5.31
N ALA A 31 1.49 11.18 4.52
CA ALA A 31 1.78 12.09 3.41
C ALA A 31 0.71 12.03 2.31
N TYR A 32 0.06 10.88 2.10
CA TYR A 32 -1.06 10.79 1.16
C TYR A 32 -2.21 11.69 1.61
N GLY A 33 -2.64 11.61 2.86
CA GLY A 33 -3.67 12.48 3.42
C GLY A 33 -3.28 13.95 3.37
N GLN A 34 -2.08 14.27 3.88
CA GLN A 34 -1.60 15.65 3.97
C GLN A 34 -1.47 16.31 2.59
N ARG A 35 -0.81 15.65 1.63
CA ARG A 35 -0.61 16.18 0.29
C ARG A 35 -1.91 16.27 -0.50
N SER A 36 -2.82 15.30 -0.32
CA SER A 36 -4.12 15.33 -0.99
C SER A 36 -4.92 16.58 -0.64
N ILE A 37 -5.03 16.91 0.63
CA ILE A 37 -5.76 18.11 1.07
C ILE A 37 -5.06 19.39 0.60
N ALA A 38 -3.72 19.44 0.71
CA ALA A 38 -2.96 20.61 0.24
C ALA A 38 -3.11 20.85 -1.27
N VAL A 39 -3.06 19.78 -2.08
CA VAL A 39 -3.24 19.87 -3.54
C VAL A 39 -4.67 20.29 -3.89
N LEU A 40 -5.68 19.69 -3.27
CA LEU A 40 -7.08 20.06 -3.50
C LEU A 40 -7.34 21.53 -3.15
N HIS A 41 -6.78 22.01 -2.05
CA HIS A 41 -6.89 23.41 -1.64
C HIS A 41 -6.24 24.35 -2.68
N ALA A 42 -5.01 24.03 -3.11
CA ALA A 42 -4.32 24.79 -4.15
C ALA A 42 -5.12 24.84 -5.47
N LEU A 43 -5.68 23.72 -5.90
CA LEU A 43 -6.51 23.62 -7.09
C LEU A 43 -7.81 24.47 -6.97
N ALA A 44 -8.43 24.49 -5.80
CA ALA A 44 -9.60 25.32 -5.54
C ALA A 44 -9.27 26.83 -5.58
N GLU A 45 -8.01 27.21 -5.29
CA GLU A 45 -7.50 28.57 -5.45
C GLU A 45 -7.04 28.88 -6.90
N GLY A 46 -7.21 27.94 -7.84
CA GLY A 46 -6.79 28.09 -9.24
C GLY A 46 -5.28 27.88 -9.50
N LYS A 47 -4.53 27.36 -8.54
CA LYS A 47 -3.10 27.06 -8.66
C LYS A 47 -2.92 25.68 -9.32
N THR A 48 -2.69 25.63 -10.61
CA THR A 48 -2.51 24.38 -11.37
C THR A 48 -1.06 23.92 -11.50
N ASP A 49 -0.12 24.78 -11.16
CA ASP A 49 1.33 24.50 -11.11
C ASP A 49 1.73 23.45 -10.07
N VAL A 50 0.83 23.14 -9.15
CA VAL A 50 0.98 22.02 -8.20
C VAL A 50 0.87 20.64 -8.85
N ILE A 51 0.38 20.56 -10.11
CA ILE A 51 0.28 19.32 -10.87
C ILE A 51 1.51 19.18 -11.77
N PRO A 52 2.37 18.18 -11.56
CA PRO A 52 3.49 17.91 -12.45
C PRO A 52 3.01 17.41 -13.81
N ASP A 53 3.85 17.57 -14.86
CA ASP A 53 3.54 17.16 -16.24
C ASP A 53 3.07 15.71 -16.36
N GLY A 54 3.64 14.80 -15.59
CA GLY A 54 3.25 13.37 -15.55
C GLY A 54 1.98 13.07 -14.74
N LYS A 55 1.33 14.09 -14.17
CA LYS A 55 0.15 13.93 -13.30
C LYS A 55 0.35 12.89 -12.19
N PHE A 56 1.57 12.82 -11.65
CA PHE A 56 1.96 11.90 -10.58
C PHE A 56 2.84 12.63 -9.55
N ILE A 57 2.37 12.73 -8.33
CA ILE A 57 3.13 13.22 -7.18
C ILE A 57 3.64 12.01 -6.42
N ASN A 58 4.92 11.69 -6.62
CA ASN A 58 5.54 10.54 -5.97
C ASN A 58 5.73 10.78 -4.46
N VAL A 59 5.28 9.82 -3.69
CA VAL A 59 5.58 9.67 -2.26
C VAL A 59 6.39 8.38 -2.13
N PRO A 60 7.73 8.45 -2.09
CA PRO A 60 8.56 7.27 -2.21
C PRO A 60 8.33 6.30 -1.06
N ALA A 61 8.43 5.00 -1.38
CA ALA A 61 8.47 3.94 -0.38
C ALA A 61 9.76 4.02 0.44
N ARG A 62 9.76 3.40 1.63
CA ARG A 62 10.94 3.16 2.46
C ARG A 62 11.03 1.68 2.79
N VAL A 63 12.20 1.22 3.16
CA VAL A 63 12.41 -0.14 3.67
C VAL A 63 12.64 -0.08 5.17
N VAL A 64 11.94 -0.90 5.94
CA VAL A 64 12.15 -1.03 7.38
C VAL A 64 12.84 -2.34 7.68
N LEU A 65 14.01 -2.27 8.31
CA LEU A 65 14.84 -3.41 8.73
C LEU A 65 15.07 -3.38 10.25
N ALA A 66 15.69 -4.44 10.78
CA ALA A 66 15.94 -4.57 12.20
C ALA A 66 16.88 -3.48 12.75
N ASP A 67 17.91 -3.12 12.00
CA ASP A 67 18.98 -2.20 12.40
C ASP A 67 19.37 -1.21 11.29
N ASP A 68 20.40 -0.40 11.57
CA ASP A 68 20.95 0.62 10.70
C ASP A 68 22.19 0.17 9.92
N SER A 69 22.41 -1.12 9.77
CA SER A 69 23.54 -1.68 9.01
C SER A 69 23.57 -1.23 7.56
N ARG A 70 22.41 -0.84 7.03
CA ARG A 70 22.24 -0.22 5.70
C ARG A 70 21.52 1.11 5.84
N LYS A 71 21.91 2.12 5.05
CA LYS A 71 21.20 3.41 4.95
C LYS A 71 20.27 3.47 3.73
N GLU A 72 20.55 2.61 2.74
CA GLU A 72 19.84 2.54 1.49
C GLU A 72 19.72 1.08 1.04
N PHE A 73 18.60 0.74 0.42
CA PHE A 73 18.36 -0.54 -0.23
C PHE A 73 17.60 -0.30 -1.54
N ALA A 74 18.16 -0.77 -2.64
CA ALA A 74 17.54 -0.64 -3.96
C ALA A 74 17.08 0.81 -4.31
N GLY A 75 17.86 1.81 -3.95
CA GLY A 75 17.58 3.21 -4.26
C GLY A 75 16.60 3.91 -3.32
N VAL A 76 16.15 3.26 -2.25
CA VAL A 76 15.26 3.88 -1.25
C VAL A 76 15.87 3.87 0.15
N GLU A 77 15.39 4.80 0.97
CA GLU A 77 15.82 4.93 2.36
C GLU A 77 15.52 3.67 3.16
N VAL A 78 16.49 3.23 3.95
CA VAL A 78 16.32 2.21 4.99
C VAL A 78 16.17 2.87 6.35
N VAL A 79 15.11 2.53 7.05
CA VAL A 79 14.80 3.03 8.39
C VAL A 79 14.86 1.87 9.38
N PRO A 80 15.65 1.96 10.47
CA PRO A 80 15.59 0.98 11.55
C PRO A 80 14.19 0.92 12.16
N VAL A 81 13.72 -0.29 12.46
CA VAL A 81 12.34 -0.51 12.97
C VAL A 81 12.04 0.30 14.24
N ALA A 82 13.02 0.47 15.13
CA ALA A 82 12.84 1.28 16.35
C ALA A 82 12.61 2.76 16.03
N THR A 83 13.36 3.31 15.06
CA THR A 83 13.19 4.70 14.58
C THR A 83 11.85 4.87 13.89
N PHE A 84 11.48 3.94 13.01
CA PHE A 84 10.20 3.98 12.29
C PHE A 84 9.01 3.95 13.24
N ARG A 85 9.02 3.08 14.28
CA ARG A 85 7.98 3.04 15.31
C ARG A 85 7.83 4.37 16.04
N ALA A 86 8.95 4.97 16.46
CA ALA A 86 8.91 6.25 17.14
C ALA A 86 8.37 7.40 16.24
N GLU A 87 8.72 7.38 14.95
CA GLU A 87 8.14 8.31 13.96
C GLU A 87 6.62 8.13 13.85
N LEU A 88 6.16 6.89 13.72
CA LEU A 88 4.74 6.56 13.59
C LEU A 88 3.95 6.95 14.85
N GLU A 89 4.45 6.63 16.03
CA GLU A 89 3.84 7.04 17.31
C GLU A 89 3.71 8.56 17.42
N LYS A 90 4.75 9.30 17.02
CA LYS A 90 4.72 10.77 17.00
C LYS A 90 3.69 11.33 16.04
N LEU A 91 3.56 10.75 14.85
CA LEU A 91 2.56 11.15 13.86
C LEU A 91 1.13 10.93 14.38
N LEU A 92 0.88 9.80 15.02
CA LEU A 92 -0.44 9.45 15.55
C LEU A 92 -0.81 10.23 16.84
N ALA A 93 0.18 10.57 17.66
CA ALA A 93 -0.04 11.38 18.87
C ALA A 93 -0.41 12.84 18.57
N GLY A 94 -0.14 13.31 17.35
CA GLY A 94 -0.39 14.69 16.93
C GLY A 94 -1.85 14.98 16.53
N GLY A 95 -2.84 14.28 17.13
CA GLY A 95 -4.27 14.48 16.85
C GLY A 95 -4.65 15.96 16.71
N GLN A 96 -5.21 16.35 15.56
CA GLN A 96 -5.61 17.73 15.29
C GLN A 96 -7.12 17.87 15.52
N PRO A 97 -7.58 18.95 16.18
CA PRO A 97 -9.00 19.21 16.27
C PRO A 97 -9.57 19.47 14.87
N ALA A 98 -10.78 18.96 14.64
CA ALA A 98 -11.50 19.25 13.41
C ALA A 98 -11.69 20.77 13.25
N VAL A 99 -11.38 21.30 12.06
CA VAL A 99 -11.64 22.71 11.74
C VAL A 99 -13.14 22.91 11.61
N THR A 100 -13.69 23.80 12.43
CA THR A 100 -15.09 24.24 12.38
C THR A 100 -15.19 25.64 11.76
N GLY A 101 -16.16 25.90 10.92
CA GLY A 101 -16.33 27.19 10.26
C GLY A 101 -17.02 27.08 8.91
N ASP A 102 -17.12 28.16 8.17
CA ASP A 102 -17.81 28.22 6.86
C ASP A 102 -16.87 28.04 5.64
N GLY A 103 -15.62 27.62 5.88
CA GLY A 103 -14.63 27.39 4.82
C GLY A 103 -14.96 26.20 3.93
N PRO A 104 -14.22 26.06 2.79
CA PRO A 104 -14.42 24.96 1.86
C PRO A 104 -14.19 23.62 2.54
N GLU A 105 -14.98 22.61 2.14
CA GLU A 105 -14.82 21.22 2.58
C GLU A 105 -14.10 20.41 1.52
N TYR A 106 -13.07 19.65 1.93
CA TYR A 106 -12.37 18.67 1.11
C TYR A 106 -12.59 17.27 1.67
N ALA A 107 -12.76 16.29 0.78
CA ALA A 107 -12.96 14.90 1.18
C ALA A 107 -11.72 14.06 0.89
N PHE A 108 -11.31 13.26 1.88
CA PHE A 108 -10.32 12.20 1.73
C PHE A 108 -11.04 10.85 1.84
N VAL A 109 -11.21 10.17 0.69
CA VAL A 109 -12.01 8.94 0.57
C VAL A 109 -11.08 7.75 0.39
N THR A 110 -11.11 6.82 1.32
CA THR A 110 -10.26 5.61 1.31
C THR A 110 -10.90 4.48 0.50
N ASN A 111 -10.17 3.39 0.30
CA ASN A 111 -10.68 2.19 -0.37
C ASN A 111 -11.18 1.10 0.60
N GLY A 112 -11.30 1.43 1.89
CA GLY A 112 -11.77 0.51 2.91
C GLY A 112 -11.55 1.05 4.32
N VAL A 113 -11.80 0.20 5.31
CA VAL A 113 -11.55 0.45 6.73
C VAL A 113 -10.33 -0.37 7.15
N ALA A 114 -9.24 0.29 7.52
CA ALA A 114 -7.99 -0.34 7.97
C ALA A 114 -7.18 0.61 8.85
N ASP A 115 -6.28 0.08 9.68
CA ASP A 115 -5.36 0.87 10.53
C ASP A 115 -4.45 1.77 9.68
N PHE A 116 -4.03 1.30 8.51
CA PHE A 116 -3.36 2.07 7.48
C PHE A 116 -4.05 3.41 7.20
N TRP A 117 -5.38 3.42 7.11
CA TRP A 117 -6.16 4.63 6.84
C TRP A 117 -6.31 5.55 8.05
N THR A 118 -6.08 5.06 9.26
CA THR A 118 -6.00 5.91 10.46
C THR A 118 -4.79 6.85 10.37
N ILE A 119 -3.68 6.38 9.81
CA ILE A 119 -2.49 7.20 9.56
C ILE A 119 -2.78 8.24 8.44
N GLY A 120 -3.44 7.82 7.36
CA GLY A 120 -3.87 8.72 6.28
C GLY A 120 -4.82 9.81 6.76
N LYS A 121 -5.77 9.44 7.62
CA LYS A 121 -6.68 10.37 8.29
C LYS A 121 -5.92 11.43 9.07
N ALA A 122 -4.96 11.03 9.91
CA ALA A 122 -4.15 11.98 10.71
C ALA A 122 -3.44 13.01 9.80
N GLY A 123 -2.92 12.58 8.64
CA GLY A 123 -2.30 13.48 7.67
C GLY A 123 -3.30 14.44 7.02
N ALA A 124 -4.48 13.97 6.64
CA ALA A 124 -5.52 14.79 6.04
C ALA A 124 -6.06 15.83 7.03
N GLU A 125 -6.33 15.43 8.27
CA GLU A 125 -6.79 16.32 9.35
C GLU A 125 -5.72 17.37 9.71
N LYS A 126 -4.44 16.98 9.74
CA LYS A 126 -3.32 17.90 9.94
C LYS A 126 -3.31 19.00 8.87
N ALA A 127 -3.41 18.62 7.60
CA ALA A 127 -3.46 19.58 6.51
C ALA A 127 -4.69 20.50 6.62
N GLY A 128 -5.85 19.96 6.99
CA GLY A 128 -7.04 20.76 7.24
C GLY A 128 -6.83 21.82 8.31
N ALA A 129 -6.21 21.44 9.44
CA ALA A 129 -5.89 22.36 10.53
C ALA A 129 -4.87 23.44 10.10
N ASP A 130 -3.80 23.03 9.38
CA ASP A 130 -2.77 23.97 8.93
C ASP A 130 -3.28 24.99 7.92
N LEU A 131 -4.23 24.59 7.08
CA LEU A 131 -4.83 25.42 6.03
C LEU A 131 -6.11 26.15 6.49
N GLY A 132 -6.65 25.82 7.65
CA GLY A 132 -7.91 26.38 8.14
C GLY A 132 -9.14 25.95 7.34
N VAL A 133 -9.12 24.73 6.76
CA VAL A 133 -10.18 24.20 5.90
C VAL A 133 -10.83 22.94 6.50
N LYS A 134 -12.09 22.70 6.14
CA LYS A 134 -12.80 21.50 6.58
C LYS A 134 -12.31 20.26 5.83
N VAL A 135 -12.15 19.16 6.55
CA VAL A 135 -11.77 17.86 5.99
C VAL A 135 -12.73 16.79 6.46
N SER A 136 -13.35 16.10 5.50
CA SER A 136 -14.12 14.88 5.74
C SER A 136 -13.30 13.66 5.35
N VAL A 137 -13.03 12.76 6.30
CA VAL A 137 -12.38 11.48 6.03
C VAL A 137 -13.45 10.40 5.98
N ILE A 138 -13.53 9.71 4.84
CA ILE A 138 -14.57 8.72 4.57
C ILE A 138 -13.92 7.37 4.29
N MET A 139 -14.25 6.37 5.09
CA MET A 139 -13.79 4.99 4.98
C MET A 139 -14.96 4.09 4.57
N PRO A 140 -15.16 3.85 3.27
CA PRO A 140 -16.28 3.04 2.78
C PRO A 140 -16.08 1.56 3.09
N SER A 141 -17.20 0.84 3.28
CA SER A 141 -17.19 -0.59 3.57
C SER A 141 -17.24 -1.48 2.31
N SER A 142 -17.55 -0.89 1.16
CA SER A 142 -17.69 -1.60 -0.12
C SER A 142 -17.62 -0.65 -1.31
N LEU A 143 -17.53 -1.21 -2.53
CA LEU A 143 -17.60 -0.46 -3.79
C LEU A 143 -18.90 0.37 -3.89
N THR A 144 -20.04 -0.25 -3.60
CA THR A 144 -21.34 0.42 -3.63
C THR A 144 -21.43 1.54 -2.60
N ASP A 145 -20.89 1.33 -1.39
CA ASP A 145 -20.85 2.36 -0.37
C ASP A 145 -19.93 3.52 -0.78
N GLN A 146 -18.76 3.22 -1.39
CA GLN A 146 -17.86 4.26 -1.89
C GLN A 146 -18.53 5.11 -2.96
N THR A 147 -19.20 4.49 -3.94
CA THR A 147 -19.94 5.18 -5.00
C THR A 147 -21.00 6.10 -4.41
N ARG A 148 -21.83 5.61 -3.49
CA ARG A 148 -22.86 6.40 -2.81
C ARG A 148 -22.25 7.60 -2.04
N LYS A 149 -21.14 7.38 -1.33
CA LYS A 149 -20.45 8.44 -0.58
C LYS A 149 -19.92 9.55 -1.50
N ILE A 150 -19.42 9.19 -2.70
CA ILE A 150 -19.02 10.19 -3.69
C ILE A 150 -20.24 11.04 -4.11
N GLU A 151 -21.38 10.41 -4.42
CA GLU A 151 -22.60 11.12 -4.80
C GLU A 151 -23.12 12.05 -3.69
N ASP A 152 -23.05 11.60 -2.44
CA ASP A 152 -23.38 12.41 -1.26
C ASP A 152 -22.46 13.66 -1.16
N LEU A 153 -21.15 13.50 -1.41
CA LEU A 153 -20.19 14.60 -1.43
C LEU A 153 -20.49 15.63 -2.51
N LEU A 154 -20.83 15.16 -3.71
CA LEU A 154 -21.22 16.05 -4.83
C LEU A 154 -22.50 16.82 -4.52
N THR A 155 -23.48 16.17 -3.91
CA THR A 155 -24.74 16.81 -3.50
C THR A 155 -24.51 17.90 -2.46
N ARG A 156 -23.52 17.74 -1.58
CA ARG A 156 -23.15 18.74 -0.55
C ARG A 156 -22.28 19.88 -1.10
N GLY A 157 -21.83 19.80 -2.36
CA GLY A 157 -20.98 20.81 -2.96
C GLY A 157 -19.55 20.81 -2.42
N THR A 158 -18.99 19.65 -2.13
CA THR A 158 -17.62 19.50 -1.64
C THR A 158 -16.63 20.10 -2.64
N ALA A 159 -15.68 20.93 -2.17
CA ALA A 159 -14.77 21.73 -3.01
C ALA A 159 -13.66 20.88 -3.69
N GLY A 160 -13.46 19.65 -3.23
CA GLY A 160 -12.53 18.72 -3.87
C GLY A 160 -12.57 17.34 -3.20
N ILE A 161 -12.32 16.30 -4.00
CA ILE A 161 -12.35 14.90 -3.60
C ILE A 161 -11.00 14.25 -3.93
N ALA A 162 -10.31 13.76 -2.91
CA ALA A 162 -9.19 12.84 -3.04
C ALA A 162 -9.70 11.42 -2.77
N ILE A 163 -9.53 10.50 -3.70
CA ILE A 163 -10.08 9.15 -3.59
C ILE A 163 -9.02 8.08 -3.87
N SER A 164 -9.02 6.98 -3.08
CA SER A 164 -8.42 5.71 -3.43
C SER A 164 -9.51 4.78 -3.99
N PRO A 165 -9.61 4.58 -5.32
CA PRO A 165 -10.70 3.81 -5.91
C PRO A 165 -10.63 2.32 -5.52
N ILE A 166 -11.78 1.74 -5.15
CA ILE A 166 -11.86 0.30 -4.85
C ILE A 166 -11.77 -0.54 -6.12
N ASN A 167 -12.41 -0.09 -7.20
CA ASN A 167 -12.37 -0.76 -8.50
C ASN A 167 -12.48 0.28 -9.62
N PRO A 168 -11.35 0.80 -10.13
CA PRO A 168 -11.34 1.87 -11.12
C PRO A 168 -12.17 1.56 -12.37
N ALA A 169 -12.13 0.30 -12.84
CA ALA A 169 -12.85 -0.11 -14.06
C ALA A 169 -14.38 0.02 -13.92
N ASN A 170 -14.91 -0.23 -12.72
CA ASN A 170 -16.34 -0.17 -12.42
C ASN A 170 -16.79 1.20 -11.88
N GLN A 171 -15.87 2.15 -11.69
CA GLN A 171 -16.14 3.48 -11.12
C GLN A 171 -16.00 4.62 -12.12
N GLY A 172 -15.73 4.33 -13.39
CA GLY A 172 -15.48 5.35 -14.42
C GLY A 172 -16.58 6.42 -14.49
N GLU A 173 -17.85 6.02 -14.44
CA GLU A 173 -18.98 6.95 -14.50
C GLU A 173 -19.02 7.90 -13.29
N VAL A 174 -18.94 7.40 -12.06
CA VAL A 174 -18.99 8.23 -10.85
C VAL A 174 -17.76 9.12 -10.73
N LEU A 175 -16.58 8.64 -11.16
CA LEU A 175 -15.36 9.46 -11.18
C LEU A 175 -15.44 10.58 -12.23
N ALA A 176 -16.01 10.31 -13.42
CA ALA A 176 -16.26 11.33 -14.43
C ALA A 176 -17.25 12.39 -13.95
N LYS A 177 -18.34 11.96 -13.28
CA LYS A 177 -19.30 12.87 -12.65
C LYS A 177 -18.65 13.74 -11.57
N ALA A 178 -17.79 13.16 -10.74
CA ALA A 178 -17.05 13.89 -9.72
C ALA A 178 -16.10 14.93 -10.33
N ALA A 179 -15.32 14.56 -11.34
CA ALA A 179 -14.40 15.48 -12.01
C ALA A 179 -15.09 16.62 -12.76
N ALA A 180 -16.32 16.41 -13.23
CA ALA A 180 -17.11 17.46 -13.85
C ALA A 180 -17.70 18.47 -12.84
N ALA A 181 -17.86 18.07 -11.59
CA ALA A 181 -18.50 18.87 -10.55
C ALA A 181 -17.51 19.54 -9.59
N THR A 182 -16.33 18.95 -9.38
CA THR A 182 -15.33 19.44 -8.41
C THR A 182 -13.91 19.00 -8.78
N ASN A 183 -12.91 19.44 -8.00
CA ASN A 183 -11.54 18.95 -8.15
C ASN A 183 -11.46 17.48 -7.73
N LEU A 184 -11.06 16.61 -8.66
CA LEU A 184 -10.87 15.18 -8.42
C LEU A 184 -9.41 14.80 -8.55
N ILE A 185 -8.86 14.19 -7.50
CA ILE A 185 -7.53 13.57 -7.50
C ILE A 185 -7.62 12.15 -6.95
N THR A 186 -6.65 11.31 -7.29
CA THR A 186 -6.53 9.97 -6.71
C THR A 186 -5.33 9.88 -5.77
N HIS A 187 -5.38 8.95 -4.82
CA HIS A 187 -4.27 8.65 -3.93
C HIS A 187 -4.19 7.15 -3.64
N ASP A 188 -3.01 6.63 -3.23
CA ASP A 188 -2.75 5.23 -2.90
C ASP A 188 -3.02 4.26 -4.07
N SER A 189 -4.25 4.09 -4.49
CA SER A 189 -4.64 3.40 -5.72
C SER A 189 -5.10 4.39 -6.76
N ASP A 190 -4.70 4.18 -8.01
CA ASP A 190 -4.99 5.11 -9.11
C ASP A 190 -6.18 4.64 -9.96
N ALA A 191 -6.72 5.59 -10.72
CA ALA A 191 -7.66 5.38 -11.81
C ALA A 191 -7.15 6.14 -13.05
N PRO A 192 -6.11 5.64 -13.74
CA PRO A 192 -5.42 6.38 -14.79
C PRO A 192 -6.33 6.74 -15.97
N ASP A 193 -7.34 5.91 -16.26
CA ASP A 193 -8.31 6.15 -17.33
C ASP A 193 -9.44 7.10 -16.94
N SER A 194 -9.46 7.58 -15.68
CA SER A 194 -10.43 8.57 -15.22
C SER A 194 -9.94 9.99 -15.49
N PRO A 195 -10.86 11.01 -15.50
CA PRO A 195 -10.46 12.40 -15.66
C PRO A 195 -9.89 13.03 -14.37
N ARG A 196 -9.24 12.24 -13.51
CA ARG A 196 -8.54 12.75 -12.33
C ARG A 196 -7.42 13.71 -12.74
N GLN A 197 -7.20 14.76 -11.94
CA GLN A 197 -6.19 15.77 -12.23
C GLN A 197 -4.77 15.28 -11.93
N VAL A 198 -4.58 14.58 -10.82
CA VAL A 198 -3.28 14.03 -10.40
C VAL A 198 -3.46 12.80 -9.51
N TYR A 199 -2.50 11.89 -9.55
CA TYR A 199 -2.35 10.78 -8.62
C TYR A 199 -1.27 11.11 -7.58
N ILE A 200 -1.56 10.87 -6.31
CA ILE A 200 -0.62 11.01 -5.18
C ILE A 200 -0.39 9.65 -4.55
N GLY A 201 0.81 9.12 -4.67
CA GLY A 201 1.10 7.78 -4.17
C GLY A 201 2.56 7.41 -4.35
N MET A 202 2.90 6.16 -4.08
CA MET A 202 4.20 5.62 -4.46
C MET A 202 4.12 5.00 -5.87
N ASP A 203 5.28 4.80 -6.49
CA ASP A 203 5.38 3.89 -7.62
C ASP A 203 5.25 2.44 -7.12
N ASN A 204 4.05 1.88 -7.29
CA ASN A 204 3.75 0.53 -6.80
C ASN A 204 4.54 -0.57 -7.50
N TYR A 205 4.93 -0.37 -8.76
CA TYR A 205 5.78 -1.32 -9.46
C TYR A 205 7.19 -1.34 -8.86
N GLU A 206 7.81 -0.17 -8.68
CA GLU A 206 9.13 -0.07 -8.06
C GLU A 206 9.14 -0.52 -6.59
N ALA A 207 8.12 -0.16 -5.82
CA ALA A 207 7.99 -0.66 -4.44
C ALA A 207 7.86 -2.19 -4.39
N GLY A 208 7.13 -2.77 -5.34
CA GLY A 208 7.09 -4.22 -5.55
C GLY A 208 8.46 -4.80 -5.88
N ARG A 209 9.21 -4.20 -6.80
CA ARG A 209 10.57 -4.63 -7.16
C ARG A 209 11.49 -4.65 -5.94
N ILE A 210 11.45 -3.60 -5.12
CA ILE A 210 12.20 -3.51 -3.86
C ILE A 210 11.84 -4.66 -2.93
N CYS A 211 10.55 -4.97 -2.79
CA CYS A 211 10.08 -6.10 -1.99
C CYS A 211 10.62 -7.45 -2.53
N GLY A 212 10.61 -7.64 -3.85
CA GLY A 212 11.21 -8.82 -4.50
C GLY A 212 12.73 -8.92 -4.31
N MET A 213 13.41 -7.80 -4.29
CA MET A 213 14.86 -7.76 -4.01
C MET A 213 15.16 -8.10 -2.54
N LEU A 214 14.29 -7.72 -1.57
CA LEU A 214 14.38 -8.20 -0.19
C LEU A 214 14.25 -9.72 -0.08
N VAL A 215 13.41 -10.35 -0.92
CA VAL A 215 13.35 -11.82 -0.99
C VAL A 215 14.69 -12.40 -1.42
N ARG A 216 15.32 -11.84 -2.46
CA ARG A 216 16.64 -12.31 -2.92
C ARG A 216 17.73 -12.14 -1.87
N ASP A 217 17.72 -11.01 -1.16
CA ASP A 217 18.64 -10.73 -0.07
C ASP A 217 18.48 -11.74 1.09
N ALA A 218 17.24 -12.13 1.40
CA ALA A 218 16.92 -13.11 2.42
C ALA A 218 17.20 -14.57 2.01
N LEU A 219 17.26 -14.85 0.70
CA LEU A 219 17.44 -16.17 0.11
C LEU A 219 18.58 -16.16 -0.93
N PRO A 220 19.83 -15.94 -0.54
CA PRO A 220 20.95 -15.83 -1.50
C PRO A 220 21.16 -17.08 -2.36
N GLU A 221 20.80 -18.25 -1.85
CA GLU A 221 20.86 -19.52 -2.58
C GLU A 221 19.63 -19.80 -3.44
N GLY A 222 18.62 -18.92 -3.39
CA GLY A 222 17.35 -19.10 -4.09
C GLY A 222 16.30 -19.82 -3.27
N GLY A 223 15.17 -20.15 -3.91
CA GLY A 223 14.09 -20.87 -3.27
C GLY A 223 12.71 -20.61 -3.90
N LYS A 224 11.72 -21.33 -3.37
CA LYS A 224 10.31 -21.20 -3.78
C LYS A 224 9.60 -20.11 -2.99
N VAL A 225 8.87 -19.25 -3.69
CA VAL A 225 8.23 -18.05 -3.11
C VAL A 225 6.75 -18.04 -3.47
N MET A 226 5.88 -17.75 -2.51
CA MET A 226 4.45 -17.54 -2.71
C MET A 226 4.06 -16.12 -2.29
N PHE A 227 3.20 -15.48 -3.09
CA PHE A 227 2.65 -14.16 -2.80
C PHE A 227 1.21 -14.23 -2.29
N PHE A 228 0.89 -13.31 -1.37
CA PHE A 228 -0.44 -13.16 -0.79
C PHE A 228 -0.87 -11.70 -0.91
N ILE A 229 -2.07 -11.46 -1.43
CA ILE A 229 -2.60 -10.12 -1.68
C ILE A 229 -4.13 -10.14 -1.64
N GLY A 230 -4.74 -9.01 -1.33
CA GLY A 230 -6.19 -8.91 -1.23
C GLY A 230 -6.90 -9.14 -2.57
N ARG A 231 -6.69 -8.26 -3.53
CA ARG A 231 -7.39 -8.26 -4.83
C ARG A 231 -6.43 -7.91 -5.97
N LEU A 232 -6.79 -8.28 -7.18
CA LEU A 232 -6.01 -7.96 -8.40
C LEU A 232 -6.80 -7.10 -9.41
N ASP A 233 -7.91 -6.49 -8.98
CA ASP A 233 -8.69 -5.53 -9.78
C ASP A 233 -8.35 -4.06 -9.44
N GLN A 234 -7.41 -3.83 -8.51
CA GLN A 234 -6.85 -2.52 -8.18
C GLN A 234 -5.52 -2.29 -8.89
N ASP A 235 -5.27 -1.06 -9.37
CA ASP A 235 -4.04 -0.71 -10.08
C ASP A 235 -2.79 -0.93 -9.20
N ASN A 236 -2.82 -0.46 -7.95
CA ASN A 236 -1.71 -0.64 -7.01
C ASN A 236 -1.36 -2.11 -6.78
N SER A 237 -2.38 -2.98 -6.64
CA SER A 237 -2.19 -4.41 -6.42
C SER A 237 -1.49 -5.10 -7.59
N GLN A 238 -1.96 -4.81 -8.81
CA GLN A 238 -1.39 -5.39 -10.03
C GLN A 238 0.06 -4.98 -10.22
N ARG A 239 0.36 -3.68 -10.08
CA ARG A 239 1.70 -3.13 -10.23
C ARG A 239 2.64 -3.65 -9.15
N ARG A 240 2.23 -3.61 -7.89
CA ARG A 240 3.02 -4.08 -6.74
C ARG A 240 3.38 -5.56 -6.87
N ARG A 241 2.38 -6.38 -7.18
CA ARG A 241 2.58 -7.81 -7.43
C ARG A 241 3.56 -8.06 -8.57
N GLN A 242 3.36 -7.41 -9.71
CA GLN A 242 4.23 -7.63 -10.87
C GLN A 242 5.66 -7.18 -10.59
N GLY A 243 5.84 -6.02 -9.98
CA GLY A 243 7.15 -5.57 -9.55
C GLY A 243 7.84 -6.57 -8.63
N CYS A 244 7.10 -7.13 -7.66
CA CYS A 244 7.66 -8.12 -6.73
C CYS A 244 8.10 -9.40 -7.45
N ILE A 245 7.31 -9.91 -8.41
CA ILE A 245 7.69 -11.05 -9.25
C ILE A 245 8.97 -10.74 -10.02
N ASP A 246 9.03 -9.59 -10.70
CA ASP A 246 10.19 -9.19 -11.50
C ASP A 246 11.44 -9.00 -10.61
N GLY A 247 11.26 -8.44 -9.41
CA GLY A 247 12.34 -8.30 -8.42
C GLY A 247 12.87 -9.65 -7.93
N VAL A 248 12.01 -10.62 -7.61
CA VAL A 248 12.40 -11.99 -7.22
C VAL A 248 13.11 -12.70 -8.35
N LEU A 249 12.58 -12.60 -9.57
CA LEU A 249 13.14 -13.32 -10.73
C LEU A 249 14.36 -12.63 -11.34
N GLY A 250 14.70 -11.40 -10.89
CA GLY A 250 15.82 -10.62 -11.42
C GLY A 250 15.61 -10.16 -12.86
N ARG A 251 14.37 -9.94 -13.27
CA ARG A 251 14.01 -9.52 -14.61
C ARG A 251 14.25 -8.04 -14.84
N GLU A 252 14.51 -7.66 -16.09
CA GLU A 252 14.51 -6.25 -16.48
C GLU A 252 13.14 -5.61 -16.19
N PRO A 253 13.14 -4.35 -15.71
CA PRO A 253 11.90 -3.64 -15.36
C PRO A 253 10.95 -3.54 -16.55
N ASP A 254 9.70 -3.95 -16.33
CA ASP A 254 8.62 -3.78 -17.29
C ASP A 254 7.28 -3.56 -16.55
N PRO A 255 6.91 -2.31 -16.27
CA PRO A 255 5.65 -2.00 -15.56
C PRO A 255 4.37 -2.40 -16.30
N ALA A 256 4.49 -2.74 -17.61
CA ALA A 256 3.36 -3.21 -18.41
C ALA A 256 3.16 -4.72 -18.34
N ARG A 257 4.18 -5.48 -17.88
CA ARG A 257 4.07 -6.94 -17.76
C ARG A 257 2.96 -7.34 -16.79
N ARG A 258 2.29 -8.45 -17.14
CA ARG A 258 1.21 -9.04 -16.33
C ARG A 258 1.34 -10.57 -16.38
N ASP A 259 2.06 -11.16 -15.44
CA ASP A 259 2.11 -12.61 -15.29
C ASP A 259 0.76 -13.12 -14.74
N ASP A 260 0.32 -14.31 -15.18
CA ASP A 260 -0.88 -14.93 -14.66
C ASP A 260 -0.73 -15.21 -13.14
N PRO A 261 -1.76 -14.91 -12.31
CA PRO A 261 -1.67 -15.16 -10.86
C PRO A 261 -1.43 -16.63 -10.48
N GLY A 262 -1.90 -17.57 -11.30
CA GLY A 262 -1.72 -18.99 -11.09
C GLY A 262 -0.44 -19.57 -11.72
N ALA A 263 0.29 -18.77 -12.49
CA ALA A 263 1.49 -19.26 -13.17
C ALA A 263 2.62 -19.54 -12.18
N VAL A 264 3.28 -20.69 -12.37
CA VAL A 264 4.57 -20.99 -11.74
C VAL A 264 5.67 -20.48 -12.68
N VAL A 265 6.48 -19.55 -12.19
CA VAL A 265 7.51 -18.90 -13.00
C VAL A 265 8.86 -19.02 -12.31
N THR A 266 9.89 -19.41 -13.07
CA THR A 266 11.25 -19.58 -12.57
C THR A 266 12.18 -18.55 -13.18
N SER A 267 13.17 -18.07 -12.39
CA SER A 267 14.23 -17.18 -12.87
C SER A 267 15.12 -17.88 -13.92
N ASP A 268 15.76 -17.11 -14.79
CA ASP A 268 16.60 -17.65 -15.88
C ASP A 268 17.78 -18.50 -15.36
N ASP A 269 18.29 -18.18 -14.17
CA ASP A 269 19.35 -18.95 -13.50
C ASP A 269 18.83 -20.19 -12.74
N GLY A 270 17.50 -20.42 -12.74
CA GLY A 270 16.84 -21.54 -12.08
C GLY A 270 16.79 -21.46 -10.54
N LYS A 271 17.32 -20.40 -9.93
CA LYS A 271 17.44 -20.30 -8.46
C LYS A 271 16.12 -19.98 -7.76
N TYR A 272 15.29 -19.11 -8.34
CA TYR A 272 14.05 -18.66 -7.73
C TYR A 272 12.84 -19.15 -8.51
N THR A 273 11.87 -19.68 -7.79
CA THR A 273 10.58 -20.07 -8.38
C THR A 273 9.43 -19.38 -7.65
N VAL A 274 8.71 -18.54 -8.36
CA VAL A 274 7.42 -17.98 -7.91
C VAL A 274 6.35 -19.03 -8.14
N LEU A 275 5.71 -19.49 -7.06
CA LEU A 275 4.68 -20.55 -7.08
C LEU A 275 3.30 -20.04 -7.50
N GLY A 276 3.13 -18.72 -7.52
CA GLY A 276 1.89 -18.04 -7.84
C GLY A 276 1.53 -16.96 -6.82
N THR A 277 0.29 -16.50 -6.91
CA THR A 277 -0.29 -15.46 -6.03
C THR A 277 -1.65 -15.92 -5.52
N MET A 278 -1.85 -15.89 -4.22
CA MET A 278 -3.14 -16.21 -3.59
C MET A 278 -3.87 -14.94 -3.20
N THR A 279 -5.13 -14.81 -3.63
CA THR A 279 -5.99 -13.66 -3.35
C THR A 279 -7.06 -14.03 -2.32
N ASP A 280 -7.37 -13.10 -1.42
CA ASP A 280 -8.30 -13.31 -0.32
C ASP A 280 -9.56 -12.45 -0.38
N GLN A 281 -9.63 -11.46 -1.26
CA GLN A 281 -10.75 -10.53 -1.43
C GLN A 281 -11.03 -9.68 -0.17
N PHE A 282 -9.99 -9.35 0.60
CA PHE A 282 -10.02 -8.68 1.90
C PHE A 282 -10.70 -9.50 3.03
N ASP A 283 -10.89 -10.81 2.82
CA ASP A 283 -11.35 -11.72 3.85
C ASP A 283 -10.16 -12.27 4.64
N ARG A 284 -10.04 -11.86 5.89
CA ARG A 284 -8.93 -12.26 6.78
C ARG A 284 -8.92 -13.77 7.06
N ALA A 285 -10.08 -14.41 7.15
CA ALA A 285 -10.16 -15.87 7.35
C ALA A 285 -9.64 -16.59 6.12
N LYS A 286 -10.00 -16.13 4.92
CA LYS A 286 -9.49 -16.65 3.66
C LYS A 286 -7.98 -16.39 3.50
N ALA A 287 -7.49 -15.20 3.87
CA ALA A 287 -6.07 -14.90 3.83
C ALA A 287 -5.25 -15.88 4.69
N LYS A 288 -5.74 -16.21 5.90
CA LYS A 288 -5.12 -17.19 6.78
C LYS A 288 -5.18 -18.60 6.17
N ALA A 289 -6.34 -19.01 5.68
CA ALA A 289 -6.51 -20.31 5.02
C ALA A 289 -5.60 -20.46 3.80
N ASN A 290 -5.40 -19.40 3.02
CA ASN A 290 -4.45 -19.36 1.91
C ASN A 290 -3.01 -19.65 2.39
N ALA A 291 -2.59 -19.04 3.49
CA ALA A 291 -1.24 -19.27 4.04
C ALA A 291 -1.06 -20.71 4.53
N GLU A 292 -2.06 -21.27 5.22
CA GLU A 292 -2.07 -22.66 5.68
C GLU A 292 -2.06 -23.65 4.49
N ASP A 293 -2.84 -23.38 3.45
CA ASP A 293 -2.89 -24.19 2.22
C ASP A 293 -1.57 -24.17 1.44
N ALA A 294 -0.94 -22.99 1.33
CA ALA A 294 0.37 -22.86 0.70
C ALA A 294 1.45 -23.71 1.42
N LEU A 295 1.44 -23.73 2.75
CA LEU A 295 2.36 -24.53 3.55
C LEU A 295 2.15 -26.06 3.39
N MET A 296 0.88 -26.47 3.22
CA MET A 296 0.55 -27.89 2.97
C MET A 296 0.94 -28.33 1.57
N ARG A 297 0.65 -27.53 0.56
CA ARG A 297 0.92 -27.88 -0.84
C ARG A 297 2.39 -27.78 -1.22
N HIS A 298 3.12 -26.88 -0.56
CA HIS A 298 4.52 -26.60 -0.85
C HIS A 298 5.38 -26.74 0.43
N PRO A 299 5.68 -27.99 0.86
CA PRO A 299 6.45 -28.21 2.08
C PRO A 299 7.89 -27.65 1.98
N ASP A 300 8.37 -27.37 0.78
CA ASP A 300 9.69 -26.80 0.48
C ASP A 300 9.64 -25.28 0.18
N ILE A 301 8.52 -24.61 0.50
CA ILE A 301 8.43 -23.14 0.36
C ILE A 301 9.49 -22.45 1.23
N ALA A 302 10.26 -21.55 0.63
CA ALA A 302 11.37 -20.86 1.26
C ALA A 302 10.96 -19.46 1.79
N ALA A 303 10.08 -18.75 1.06
CA ALA A 303 9.56 -17.47 1.48
C ALA A 303 8.07 -17.29 1.19
N MET A 304 7.41 -16.57 2.07
CA MET A 304 6.03 -16.10 1.95
C MET A 304 6.01 -14.58 2.02
N VAL A 305 5.38 -13.94 1.03
CA VAL A 305 5.39 -12.48 0.88
C VAL A 305 3.97 -11.97 0.98
N GLY A 306 3.68 -11.21 2.02
CA GLY A 306 2.40 -10.51 2.18
C GLY A 306 2.49 -9.11 1.60
N LEU A 307 1.68 -8.83 0.57
CA LEU A 307 1.73 -7.59 -0.20
C LEU A 307 0.74 -6.51 0.27
N PHE A 308 -0.10 -6.83 1.26
CA PHE A 308 -0.99 -5.90 1.95
C PHE A 308 -0.76 -5.98 3.46
N GLU A 309 -1.06 -4.91 4.17
CA GLU A 309 -0.78 -4.72 5.60
C GLU A 309 -1.21 -5.92 6.46
N TYR A 310 -2.39 -6.51 6.22
CA TYR A 310 -2.93 -7.60 7.01
C TYR A 310 -2.47 -9.01 6.60
N ASN A 311 -1.86 -9.18 5.42
CA ASN A 311 -1.41 -10.51 4.97
C ASN A 311 -0.24 -11.05 5.81
N PRO A 312 0.85 -10.30 6.09
CA PRO A 312 1.99 -10.83 6.84
C PRO A 312 1.63 -11.30 8.26
N PRO A 313 0.81 -10.59 9.07
CA PRO A 313 0.36 -11.10 10.36
C PRO A 313 -0.30 -12.48 10.29
N LEU A 314 -1.14 -12.71 9.27
CA LEU A 314 -1.85 -13.98 9.08
C LEU A 314 -0.91 -15.09 8.58
N ILE A 315 0.12 -14.73 7.80
CA ILE A 315 1.21 -15.64 7.42
C ILE A 315 2.00 -16.07 8.66
N LEU A 316 2.34 -15.15 9.56
CA LEU A 316 3.05 -15.46 10.81
C LEU A 316 2.25 -16.42 11.67
N GLU A 317 0.95 -16.21 11.85
CA GLU A 317 0.08 -17.13 12.58
C GLU A 317 0.03 -18.53 11.95
N ALA A 318 -0.03 -18.64 10.63
CA ALA A 318 -0.02 -19.91 9.92
C ALA A 318 1.32 -20.65 10.10
N LEU A 319 2.45 -19.94 10.02
CA LEU A 319 3.78 -20.47 10.23
C LEU A 319 4.02 -20.94 11.67
N GLU A 320 3.53 -20.17 12.64
CA GLU A 320 3.61 -20.53 14.06
C GLU A 320 2.87 -21.85 14.33
N ARG A 321 1.62 -21.96 13.85
CA ARG A 321 0.80 -23.17 13.96
C ARG A 321 1.45 -24.38 13.29
N ALA A 322 2.13 -24.17 12.17
CA ALA A 322 2.82 -25.22 11.43
C ALA A 322 4.20 -25.58 12.03
N GLY A 323 4.65 -24.89 13.09
CA GLY A 323 5.99 -25.04 13.65
C GLY A 323 7.11 -24.67 12.66
N ARG A 324 6.82 -23.77 11.71
CA ARG A 324 7.75 -23.37 10.63
C ARG A 324 8.18 -21.90 10.70
N LEU A 325 7.77 -21.18 11.73
CA LEU A 325 8.22 -19.83 11.97
C LEU A 325 9.74 -19.87 12.24
N ALA A 326 10.51 -19.11 11.46
CA ALA A 326 11.94 -18.97 11.72
C ALA A 326 12.10 -18.24 13.07
N GLY A 327 12.84 -18.84 14.00
CA GLY A 327 13.27 -18.14 15.20
C GLY A 327 14.26 -17.02 14.87
N PRO A 328 14.66 -16.18 15.86
CA PRO A 328 15.66 -15.17 15.64
C PRO A 328 16.87 -15.78 14.97
N THR A 329 17.23 -15.27 13.80
CA THR A 329 18.43 -15.72 13.11
C THR A 329 19.59 -15.47 14.04
N ALA A 330 20.15 -16.54 14.61
CA ALA A 330 21.43 -16.45 15.30
C ALA A 330 22.42 -15.80 14.33
N LYS A 331 23.01 -14.68 14.79
CA LYS A 331 24.06 -13.97 14.07
C LYS A 331 25.24 -14.89 13.85
#